data_8249cadb01211c7a4c0f2dceb875c626
#
_entry.id   8249cadb01211c7a4c0f2dceb875c626
#
_cell.length_a   1.000
_cell.length_b   1.000
_cell.length_c   1.000
_cell.angle_alpha   90.00
_cell.angle_beta   90.00
_cell.angle_gamma   90.00
#
_symmetry.space_group_name_H-M   'P 1'
#
loop_
_entity.id
_entity.type
_entity.pdbx_description
1 polymer ?
#
loop_
_entity_poly.entity_id
_entity_poly.type
_entity_poly.pdbx_seq_one_letter_code
_entity_poly.pdbx_strand_id
1 'polypeptide(L)'
;RGLGDVYKRQVHAYETMNKECDIELCASMGFLNAEQLHRLHEAGVTSYHHNIETSRRNFPNICTTHTYDMKIETLKLVKAEGMWACSGGIIGMGEDWEDRLDMAISLAEVGVDSIPLNALMPIKGTPLENERRLTEPEILRTIAFFRYINPEADIRLGAGRALLTGDGIKAFQSGASATITGNMLTTVACATIRSDKNMLKEIGRETK
;
A
#
# COMPACT_ATOMS: atom_id res chain seq x y z
N ARG A 1 -9.85 8.13 28.52
CA ARG A 1 -9.07 8.98 27.58
C ARG A 1 -9.64 8.75 26.20
N GLY A 2 -10.24 9.78 25.58
CA GLY A 2 -10.96 9.66 24.33
C GLY A 2 -10.02 9.60 23.10
N LEU A 3 -10.53 9.10 21.97
CA LEU A 3 -9.81 9.06 20.70
C LEU A 3 -9.25 10.44 20.28
N GLY A 4 -9.93 11.53 20.65
CA GLY A 4 -9.47 12.90 20.40
C GLY A 4 -8.14 13.26 21.09
N ASP A 5 -7.86 12.70 22.26
CA ASP A 5 -6.58 12.94 22.96
C ASP A 5 -5.42 12.19 22.30
N VAL A 6 -5.71 10.99 21.74
CA VAL A 6 -4.73 10.20 20.98
C VAL A 6 -4.36 10.96 19.71
N TYR A 7 -5.34 11.40 18.94
CA TYR A 7 -5.11 12.17 17.72
C TYR A 7 -4.28 13.45 17.96
N LYS A 8 -4.61 14.25 18.98
CA LYS A 8 -3.84 15.46 19.33
C LYS A 8 -2.37 15.16 19.64
N ARG A 9 -2.09 14.06 20.34
CA ARG A 9 -0.70 13.63 20.62
C ARG A 9 0.03 13.22 19.34
N GLN A 10 -0.66 12.57 18.42
CA GLN A 10 -0.09 12.17 17.13
C GLN A 10 0.26 13.40 16.28
N VAL A 11 -0.64 14.39 16.19
CA VAL A 11 -0.35 15.67 15.51
C VAL A 11 0.89 16.33 16.12
N HIS A 12 0.95 16.46 17.45
CA HIS A 12 2.11 17.04 18.13
C HIS A 12 3.42 16.26 17.89
N ALA A 13 3.35 14.92 17.79
CA ALA A 13 4.50 14.11 17.43
C ALA A 13 4.99 14.40 15.99
N TYR A 14 4.08 14.56 15.04
CA TYR A 14 4.42 14.95 13.66
C TYR A 14 5.03 16.34 13.60
N GLU A 15 4.47 17.33 14.31
CA GLU A 15 5.05 18.69 14.43
C GLU A 15 6.48 18.64 14.95
N THR A 16 6.75 17.80 15.96
CA THR A 16 8.08 17.63 16.52
C THR A 16 9.03 16.98 15.51
N MET A 17 8.62 15.88 14.88
CA MET A 17 9.43 15.20 13.86
C MET A 17 9.74 16.12 12.69
N ASN A 18 8.78 16.92 12.23
CA ASN A 18 8.96 17.86 11.12
C ASN A 18 10.00 18.95 11.45
N LYS A 19 10.13 19.32 12.73
CA LYS A 19 11.12 20.32 13.18
C LYS A 19 12.50 19.73 13.42
N GLU A 20 12.57 18.48 13.88
CA GLU A 20 13.82 17.88 14.37
C GLU A 20 14.46 16.90 13.36
N CYS A 21 13.70 16.45 12.35
CA CYS A 21 14.14 15.42 11.40
C CYS A 21 14.00 15.94 9.96
N ASP A 22 15.02 15.72 9.15
CA ASP A 22 14.96 15.94 7.70
C ASP A 22 14.50 14.65 6.98
N ILE A 23 13.20 14.35 7.12
CA ILE A 23 12.56 13.17 6.50
C ILE A 23 11.15 13.53 6.02
N GLU A 24 10.69 12.85 4.98
CA GLU A 24 9.29 12.93 4.55
C GLU A 24 8.40 12.17 5.55
N LEU A 25 7.31 12.82 5.99
CA LEU A 25 6.39 12.26 6.97
C LEU A 25 5.17 11.65 6.31
N CYS A 26 4.92 10.39 6.63
CA CYS A 26 3.74 9.64 6.20
C CYS A 26 2.87 9.26 7.40
N ALA A 27 1.54 9.43 7.29
CA ALA A 27 0.62 9.00 8.33
C ALA A 27 -0.28 7.84 7.86
N SER A 28 -0.66 6.98 8.80
CA SER A 28 -1.65 5.90 8.61
C SER A 28 -2.48 5.78 9.88
N MET A 29 -3.59 6.53 9.96
CA MET A 29 -4.37 6.73 11.17
C MET A 29 -5.85 6.33 11.00
N GLY A 30 -6.15 5.52 10.00
CA GLY A 30 -7.50 5.07 9.69
C GLY A 30 -8.36 6.15 9.03
N PHE A 31 -9.61 6.24 9.44
CA PHE A 31 -10.57 7.21 8.88
C PHE A 31 -10.41 8.57 9.57
N LEU A 32 -10.13 9.58 8.79
CA LEU A 32 -10.06 10.97 9.25
C LEU A 32 -10.98 11.84 8.39
N ASN A 33 -11.53 12.90 9.01
CA ASN A 33 -12.27 13.92 8.28
C ASN A 33 -11.32 15.00 7.70
N ALA A 34 -11.86 15.90 6.89
CA ALA A 34 -11.08 16.95 6.21
C ALA A 34 -10.30 17.85 7.21
N GLU A 35 -10.92 18.25 8.33
CA GLU A 35 -10.25 19.07 9.34
C GLU A 35 -9.04 18.34 9.96
N GLN A 36 -9.20 17.05 10.25
CA GLN A 36 -8.12 16.23 10.80
C GLN A 36 -6.98 16.05 9.80
N LEU A 37 -7.28 15.79 8.53
CA LEU A 37 -6.26 15.68 7.48
C LEU A 37 -5.52 17.00 7.27
N HIS A 38 -6.26 18.12 7.25
CA HIS A 38 -5.67 19.46 7.18
C HIS A 38 -4.66 19.72 8.31
N ARG A 39 -5.02 19.40 9.55
CA ARG A 39 -4.13 19.57 10.70
C ARG A 39 -2.89 18.68 10.65
N LEU A 40 -2.99 17.46 10.08
CA LEU A 40 -1.83 16.61 9.85
C LEU A 40 -0.91 17.21 8.76
N HIS A 41 -1.50 17.75 7.71
CA HIS A 41 -0.75 18.41 6.65
C HIS A 41 0.00 19.64 7.19
N GLU A 42 -0.66 20.49 7.99
CA GLU A 42 -0.01 21.61 8.69
C GLU A 42 1.11 21.16 9.64
N ALA A 43 1.00 19.95 10.24
CA ALA A 43 2.03 19.36 11.08
C ALA A 43 3.22 18.77 10.28
N GLY A 44 3.22 18.90 8.95
CA GLY A 44 4.29 18.46 8.07
C GLY A 44 4.10 17.07 7.44
N VAL A 45 2.95 16.44 7.62
CA VAL A 45 2.65 15.16 6.95
C VAL A 45 2.37 15.42 5.48
N THR A 46 3.20 14.84 4.59
CA THR A 46 3.11 15.01 3.14
C THR A 46 2.41 13.86 2.44
N SER A 47 2.28 12.70 3.08
CA SER A 47 1.64 11.53 2.51
C SER A 47 0.75 10.80 3.52
N TYR A 48 -0.31 10.16 3.00
CA TYR A 48 -1.25 9.40 3.84
C TYR A 48 -1.48 8.00 3.27
N HIS A 49 -1.31 6.98 4.13
CA HIS A 49 -1.53 5.59 3.77
C HIS A 49 -2.91 5.12 4.24
N HIS A 50 -3.74 4.64 3.31
CA HIS A 50 -5.05 4.10 3.60
C HIS A 50 -5.48 3.09 2.53
N ASN A 51 -5.21 1.80 2.76
CA ASN A 51 -5.52 0.75 1.80
C ASN A 51 -7.03 0.57 1.57
N ILE A 52 -7.42 0.30 0.33
CA ILE A 52 -8.78 -0.18 0.01
C ILE A 52 -8.95 -1.68 0.23
N GLU A 53 -7.86 -2.41 0.40
CA GLU A 53 -7.68 -3.83 0.72
C GLU A 53 -8.02 -4.79 -0.43
N THR A 54 -9.19 -4.65 -1.07
CA THR A 54 -9.67 -5.51 -2.16
C THR A 54 -10.64 -4.72 -3.06
N SER A 55 -11.37 -5.40 -3.97
CA SER A 55 -12.42 -4.78 -4.78
C SER A 55 -13.65 -4.39 -3.96
N ARG A 56 -14.50 -3.52 -4.52
CA ARG A 56 -15.81 -3.18 -3.96
C ARG A 56 -16.68 -4.41 -3.75
N ARG A 57 -16.69 -5.33 -4.73
CA ARG A 57 -17.49 -6.56 -4.71
C ARG A 57 -17.03 -7.51 -3.61
N ASN A 58 -15.72 -7.70 -3.46
CA ASN A 58 -15.16 -8.63 -2.49
C ASN A 58 -15.05 -8.04 -1.07
N PHE A 59 -15.08 -6.73 -0.90
CA PHE A 59 -14.87 -6.06 0.38
C PHE A 59 -15.80 -6.55 1.51
N PRO A 60 -17.13 -6.77 1.29
CA PRO A 60 -18.02 -7.29 2.34
C PRO A 60 -17.64 -8.68 2.85
N ASN A 61 -16.93 -9.49 2.06
CA ASN A 61 -16.45 -10.81 2.47
C ASN A 61 -15.25 -10.72 3.42
N ILE A 62 -14.51 -9.61 3.37
CA ILE A 62 -13.27 -9.42 4.13
C ILE A 62 -13.50 -8.53 5.36
N CYS A 63 -14.38 -7.54 5.26
CA CYS A 63 -14.59 -6.56 6.30
C CYS A 63 -16.07 -6.28 6.55
N THR A 64 -16.49 -6.36 7.82
CA THR A 64 -17.87 -6.10 8.26
C THR A 64 -18.01 -4.86 9.15
N THR A 65 -16.91 -4.21 9.52
CA THR A 65 -16.88 -3.09 10.46
C THR A 65 -17.08 -1.72 9.81
N HIS A 66 -16.79 -1.61 8.50
CA HIS A 66 -16.93 -0.40 7.71
C HIS A 66 -17.12 -0.75 6.23
N THR A 67 -17.45 0.23 5.41
CA THR A 67 -17.75 0.03 4.00
C THR A 67 -16.57 0.39 3.10
N TYR A 68 -16.57 -0.14 1.88
CA TYR A 68 -15.61 0.23 0.84
C TYR A 68 -15.70 1.73 0.50
N ASP A 69 -16.92 2.31 0.48
CA ASP A 69 -17.12 3.73 0.18
C ASP A 69 -16.44 4.63 1.22
N MET A 70 -16.42 4.26 2.48
CA MET A 70 -15.68 5.00 3.51
C MET A 70 -14.17 5.04 3.22
N LYS A 71 -13.61 3.96 2.65
CA LYS A 71 -12.21 3.92 2.22
C LYS A 71 -11.94 4.91 1.08
N ILE A 72 -12.78 4.86 0.06
CA ILE A 72 -12.67 5.76 -1.11
C ILE A 72 -12.84 7.22 -0.69
N GLU A 73 -13.80 7.53 0.17
CA GLU A 73 -14.03 8.89 0.66
C GLU A 73 -12.81 9.43 1.41
N THR A 74 -12.22 8.64 2.29
CA THR A 74 -10.99 9.04 2.99
C THR A 74 -9.86 9.38 2.00
N LEU A 75 -9.67 8.57 0.96
CA LEU A 75 -8.65 8.83 -0.05
C LEU A 75 -8.94 10.09 -0.88
N LYS A 76 -10.20 10.36 -1.21
CA LYS A 76 -10.60 11.60 -1.87
C LYS A 76 -10.30 12.82 -1.01
N LEU A 77 -10.55 12.75 0.30
CA LEU A 77 -10.20 13.83 1.23
C LEU A 77 -8.69 14.03 1.32
N VAL A 78 -7.90 12.96 1.32
CA VAL A 78 -6.42 13.03 1.26
C VAL A 78 -5.96 13.76 0.00
N LYS A 79 -6.51 13.42 -1.17
CA LYS A 79 -6.18 14.08 -2.44
C LYS A 79 -6.63 15.54 -2.47
N ALA A 80 -7.81 15.84 -1.92
CA ALA A 80 -8.32 17.21 -1.82
C ALA A 80 -7.44 18.11 -0.94
N GLU A 81 -6.79 17.53 0.08
CA GLU A 81 -5.83 18.23 0.94
C GLU A 81 -4.45 18.42 0.26
N GLY A 82 -4.25 17.87 -0.92
CA GLY A 82 -2.97 17.96 -1.65
C GLY A 82 -1.88 17.02 -1.15
N MET A 83 -2.22 16.08 -0.28
CA MET A 83 -1.28 15.06 0.18
C MET A 83 -1.12 13.92 -0.82
N TRP A 84 0.02 13.28 -0.79
CA TRP A 84 0.29 12.03 -1.52
C TRP A 84 -0.56 10.89 -0.95
N ALA A 85 -1.38 10.28 -1.79
CA ALA A 85 -2.23 9.16 -1.40
C ALA A 85 -1.53 7.82 -1.68
N CYS A 86 -1.27 7.05 -0.62
CA CYS A 86 -0.76 5.70 -0.72
C CYS A 86 -1.90 4.72 -0.40
N SER A 87 -2.37 3.99 -1.40
CA SER A 87 -3.45 3.02 -1.26
C SER A 87 -3.30 1.86 -2.22
N GLY A 88 -3.49 0.66 -1.71
CA GLY A 88 -3.47 -0.58 -2.46
C GLY A 88 -4.28 -1.63 -1.73
N GLY A 89 -3.82 -2.88 -1.80
CA GLY A 89 -4.55 -3.98 -1.18
C GLY A 89 -3.76 -5.27 -1.16
N ILE A 90 -4.49 -6.34 -0.87
CA ILE A 90 -3.98 -7.70 -0.75
C ILE A 90 -4.63 -8.55 -1.83
N ILE A 91 -3.84 -9.26 -2.61
CA ILE A 91 -4.30 -10.25 -3.59
C ILE A 91 -4.12 -11.66 -3.04
N GLY A 92 -5.05 -12.57 -3.38
CA GLY A 92 -5.08 -13.95 -2.89
C GLY A 92 -6.02 -14.17 -1.70
N MET A 93 -6.96 -13.23 -1.44
CA MET A 93 -7.99 -13.34 -0.39
C MET A 93 -9.32 -13.90 -0.90
N GLY A 94 -9.30 -14.71 -1.97
CA GLY A 94 -10.49 -15.29 -2.59
C GLY A 94 -11.09 -14.43 -3.71
N GLU A 95 -10.52 -13.28 -4.01
CA GLU A 95 -10.89 -12.44 -5.15
C GLU A 95 -10.55 -13.10 -6.49
N ASP A 96 -11.29 -12.77 -7.55
CA ASP A 96 -11.00 -13.17 -8.92
C ASP A 96 -10.26 -12.06 -9.73
N TRP A 97 -10.10 -12.29 -11.05
CA TRP A 97 -9.41 -11.35 -11.92
C TRP A 97 -10.19 -10.05 -12.15
N GLU A 98 -11.53 -10.13 -12.15
CA GLU A 98 -12.39 -8.95 -12.28
C GLU A 98 -12.28 -8.07 -11.03
N ASP A 99 -12.17 -8.68 -9.86
CA ASP A 99 -11.94 -7.96 -8.60
C ASP A 99 -10.60 -7.20 -8.61
N ARG A 100 -9.53 -7.83 -9.09
CA ARG A 100 -8.22 -7.17 -9.20
C ARG A 100 -8.25 -6.01 -10.18
N LEU A 101 -8.99 -6.18 -11.29
CA LEU A 101 -9.19 -5.12 -12.28
C LEU A 101 -9.99 -3.95 -11.68
N ASP A 102 -11.10 -4.23 -11.01
CA ASP A 102 -11.93 -3.23 -10.31
C ASP A 102 -11.10 -2.45 -9.27
N MET A 103 -10.27 -3.15 -8.51
CA MET A 103 -9.35 -2.52 -7.56
C MET A 103 -8.38 -1.56 -8.25
N ALA A 104 -7.77 -1.96 -9.37
CA ALA A 104 -6.84 -1.11 -10.11
C ALA A 104 -7.54 0.13 -10.70
N ILE A 105 -8.75 -0.02 -11.23
CA ILE A 105 -9.56 1.07 -11.79
C ILE A 105 -9.99 2.03 -10.67
N SER A 106 -10.48 1.51 -9.55
CA SER A 106 -10.88 2.34 -8.39
C SER A 106 -9.74 3.22 -7.88
N LEU A 107 -8.52 2.69 -7.84
CA LEU A 107 -7.33 3.44 -7.45
C LEU A 107 -6.95 4.51 -8.48
N ALA A 108 -7.10 4.22 -9.78
CA ALA A 108 -6.90 5.18 -10.85
C ALA A 108 -7.92 6.32 -10.81
N GLU A 109 -9.20 6.01 -10.57
CA GLU A 109 -10.28 7.01 -10.45
C GLU A 109 -10.05 7.97 -9.28
N VAL A 110 -9.48 7.49 -8.19
CA VAL A 110 -9.08 8.35 -7.04
C VAL A 110 -7.82 9.16 -7.37
N GLY A 111 -6.98 8.68 -8.28
CA GLY A 111 -5.70 9.28 -8.61
C GLY A 111 -4.66 9.08 -7.50
N VAL A 112 -4.55 7.85 -6.98
CA VAL A 112 -3.54 7.54 -5.95
C VAL A 112 -2.13 7.61 -6.53
N ASP A 113 -1.18 8.01 -5.70
CA ASP A 113 0.21 8.23 -6.11
C ASP A 113 1.09 6.99 -5.90
N SER A 114 0.72 6.12 -4.96
CA SER A 114 1.45 4.89 -4.65
C SER A 114 0.53 3.74 -4.32
N ILE A 115 0.78 2.58 -4.94
CA ILE A 115 -0.07 1.38 -4.85
C ILE A 115 0.75 0.22 -4.30
N PRO A 116 0.74 -0.01 -2.97
CA PRO A 116 1.32 -1.22 -2.41
C PRO A 116 0.47 -2.44 -2.77
N LEU A 117 1.07 -3.40 -3.48
CA LEU A 117 0.50 -4.71 -3.75
C LEU A 117 1.10 -5.74 -2.80
N ASN A 118 0.23 -6.37 -2.01
CA ASN A 118 0.57 -7.42 -1.09
C ASN A 118 0.00 -8.75 -1.60
N ALA A 119 0.82 -9.79 -1.67
CA ALA A 119 0.35 -11.14 -1.98
C ALA A 119 0.17 -11.91 -0.66
N LEU A 120 -1.04 -12.47 -0.47
CA LEU A 120 -1.39 -13.20 0.74
C LEU A 120 -0.45 -14.39 0.95
N MET A 121 0.09 -14.48 2.15
CA MET A 121 0.77 -15.67 2.69
C MET A 121 -0.14 -16.28 3.75
N PRO A 122 -0.95 -17.32 3.44
CA PRO A 122 -1.87 -17.93 4.38
C PRO A 122 -1.16 -18.42 5.64
N ILE A 123 -1.68 -18.05 6.81
CA ILE A 123 -1.13 -18.41 8.12
C ILE A 123 -2.14 -19.27 8.86
N LYS A 124 -1.69 -20.41 9.37
CA LYS A 124 -2.51 -21.34 10.15
C LYS A 124 -3.11 -20.63 11.38
N GLY A 125 -4.40 -20.91 11.64
CA GLY A 125 -5.16 -20.28 12.73
C GLY A 125 -5.78 -18.93 12.39
N THR A 126 -5.67 -18.47 11.14
CA THR A 126 -6.33 -17.25 10.65
C THR A 126 -7.55 -17.58 9.77
N PRO A 127 -8.52 -16.67 9.60
CA PRO A 127 -9.66 -16.90 8.72
C PRO A 127 -9.31 -17.29 7.28
N LEU A 128 -8.14 -16.87 6.79
CA LEU A 128 -7.67 -17.11 5.43
C LEU A 128 -6.62 -18.25 5.36
N GLU A 129 -6.52 -19.10 6.37
CA GLU A 129 -5.51 -20.18 6.42
C GLU A 129 -5.62 -21.20 5.28
N ASN A 130 -6.82 -21.36 4.74
CA ASN A 130 -7.11 -22.34 3.67
C ASN A 130 -7.03 -21.73 2.26
N GLU A 131 -6.75 -20.44 2.14
CA GLU A 131 -6.57 -19.80 0.83
C GLU A 131 -5.33 -20.38 0.12
N ARG A 132 -5.46 -20.57 -1.19
CA ARG A 132 -4.31 -21.03 -1.97
C ARG A 132 -3.27 -19.93 -2.10
N ARG A 133 -2.01 -20.29 -2.07
CA ARG A 133 -0.93 -19.37 -2.41
C ARG A 133 -0.99 -18.99 -3.89
N LEU A 134 -0.79 -17.72 -4.17
CA LEU A 134 -0.66 -17.25 -5.55
C LEU A 134 0.63 -17.78 -6.18
N THR A 135 0.56 -18.03 -7.47
CA THR A 135 1.75 -18.35 -8.28
C THR A 135 2.48 -17.07 -8.71
N GLU A 136 3.76 -17.15 -8.95
CA GLU A 136 4.54 -16.00 -9.47
C GLU A 136 3.91 -15.40 -10.75
N PRO A 137 3.49 -16.19 -11.79
CA PRO A 137 2.82 -15.61 -12.96
C PRO A 137 1.55 -14.83 -12.66
N GLU A 138 0.77 -15.21 -11.65
CA GLU A 138 -0.43 -14.47 -11.24
C GLU A 138 -0.06 -13.11 -10.64
N ILE A 139 0.95 -13.07 -9.78
CA ILE A 139 1.43 -11.83 -9.17
C ILE A 139 2.00 -10.91 -10.26
N LEU A 140 2.85 -11.42 -11.14
CA LEU A 140 3.46 -10.63 -12.22
C LEU A 140 2.41 -10.05 -13.19
N ARG A 141 1.39 -10.85 -13.54
CA ARG A 141 0.28 -10.38 -14.37
C ARG A 141 -0.52 -9.29 -13.67
N THR A 142 -0.79 -9.44 -12.37
CA THR A 142 -1.45 -8.41 -11.57
C THR A 142 -0.66 -7.10 -11.59
N ILE A 143 0.66 -7.15 -11.34
CA ILE A 143 1.53 -5.98 -11.40
C ILE A 143 1.46 -5.31 -12.77
N ALA A 144 1.51 -6.09 -13.86
CA ALA A 144 1.53 -5.57 -15.22
C ALA A 144 0.27 -4.78 -15.55
N PHE A 145 -0.93 -5.29 -15.23
CA PHE A 145 -2.13 -4.52 -15.53
C PHE A 145 -2.41 -3.40 -14.53
N PHE A 146 -1.96 -3.51 -13.26
CA PHE A 146 -1.97 -2.36 -12.37
C PHE A 146 -1.12 -1.21 -12.92
N ARG A 147 0.06 -1.51 -13.45
CA ARG A 147 0.91 -0.52 -14.13
C ARG A 147 0.23 0.06 -15.37
N TYR A 148 -0.43 -0.79 -16.17
CA TYR A 148 -1.11 -0.33 -17.38
C TYR A 148 -2.26 0.64 -17.08
N ILE A 149 -3.02 0.37 -16.01
CA ILE A 149 -4.17 1.19 -15.60
C ILE A 149 -3.71 2.44 -14.82
N ASN A 150 -2.61 2.33 -14.06
CA ASN A 150 -2.06 3.40 -13.23
C ASN A 150 -0.63 3.75 -13.69
N PRO A 151 -0.47 4.38 -14.85
CA PRO A 151 0.86 4.59 -15.46
C PRO A 151 1.76 5.51 -14.64
N GLU A 152 1.20 6.46 -13.90
CA GLU A 152 1.95 7.46 -13.13
C GLU A 152 2.21 7.04 -11.67
N ALA A 153 1.38 6.12 -11.12
CA ALA A 153 1.51 5.71 -9.72
C ALA A 153 2.72 4.81 -9.48
N ASP A 154 3.32 4.88 -8.30
CA ASP A 154 4.32 3.92 -7.86
C ASP A 154 3.67 2.58 -7.52
N ILE A 155 3.91 1.55 -8.32
CA ILE A 155 3.50 0.18 -8.00
C ILE A 155 4.56 -0.43 -7.08
N ARG A 156 4.19 -0.61 -5.81
CA ARG A 156 5.11 -1.02 -4.75
C ARG A 156 4.93 -2.48 -4.38
N LEU A 157 6.03 -3.24 -4.37
CA LEU A 157 6.03 -4.59 -3.81
C LEU A 157 5.98 -4.50 -2.28
N GLY A 158 4.91 -5.03 -1.70
CA GLY A 158 4.71 -5.14 -0.26
C GLY A 158 4.99 -6.56 0.25
N ALA A 159 4.07 -7.09 1.06
CA ALA A 159 4.15 -8.45 1.59
C ALA A 159 3.99 -9.52 0.50
N GLY A 160 4.45 -10.74 0.78
CA GLY A 160 4.36 -11.87 -0.15
C GLY A 160 5.49 -11.94 -1.19
N ARG A 161 6.52 -11.12 -1.09
CA ARG A 161 7.67 -11.14 -1.99
C ARG A 161 8.38 -12.50 -2.03
N ALA A 162 8.29 -13.30 -0.97
CA ALA A 162 8.82 -14.66 -0.92
C ALA A 162 8.15 -15.64 -1.92
N LEU A 163 7.01 -15.25 -2.54
CA LEU A 163 6.36 -15.99 -3.62
C LEU A 163 7.00 -15.72 -5.00
N LEU A 164 7.92 -14.76 -5.09
CA LEU A 164 8.61 -14.38 -6.32
C LEU A 164 10.03 -14.98 -6.35
N THR A 165 10.46 -15.39 -7.54
CA THR A 165 11.84 -15.85 -7.75
C THR A 165 12.82 -14.69 -7.93
N GLY A 166 14.09 -14.89 -7.61
CA GLY A 166 15.16 -13.90 -7.80
C GLY A 166 14.86 -12.56 -7.13
N ASP A 167 14.41 -12.62 -5.85
CA ASP A 167 14.08 -11.45 -5.06
C ASP A 167 13.07 -10.48 -5.72
N GLY A 168 12.25 -10.98 -6.65
CA GLY A 168 11.22 -10.21 -7.33
C GLY A 168 11.71 -9.39 -8.53
N ILE A 169 12.86 -9.72 -9.11
CA ILE A 169 13.41 -9.03 -10.29
C ILE A 169 12.40 -8.94 -11.44
N LYS A 170 11.64 -10.02 -11.70
CA LYS A 170 10.61 -10.06 -12.73
C LYS A 170 9.44 -9.12 -12.44
N ALA A 171 9.15 -8.85 -11.16
CA ALA A 171 8.10 -7.90 -10.80
C ALA A 171 8.46 -6.47 -11.24
N PHE A 172 9.73 -6.08 -11.10
CA PHE A 172 10.21 -4.80 -11.63
C PHE A 172 10.19 -4.76 -13.15
N GLN A 173 10.48 -5.88 -13.83
CA GLN A 173 10.34 -5.98 -15.29
C GLN A 173 8.88 -5.95 -15.74
N SER A 174 7.94 -6.36 -14.89
CA SER A 174 6.50 -6.35 -15.15
C SER A 174 5.80 -5.02 -14.82
N GLY A 175 6.52 -4.05 -14.24
CA GLY A 175 5.94 -2.73 -13.98
C GLY A 175 5.99 -2.23 -12.54
N ALA A 176 6.50 -3.01 -11.59
CA ALA A 176 6.78 -2.48 -10.26
C ALA A 176 7.86 -1.40 -10.33
N SER A 177 7.73 -0.34 -9.53
CA SER A 177 8.66 0.78 -9.46
C SER A 177 9.26 0.99 -8.07
N ALA A 178 8.69 0.37 -7.05
CA ALA A 178 9.15 0.49 -5.67
C ALA A 178 9.04 -0.84 -4.92
N THR A 179 9.70 -0.96 -3.78
CA THR A 179 9.59 -2.10 -2.88
C THR A 179 9.80 -1.68 -1.43
N ILE A 180 9.20 -2.46 -0.53
CA ILE A 180 9.51 -2.39 0.90
C ILE A 180 10.65 -3.38 1.15
N THR A 181 11.71 -2.93 1.81
CA THR A 181 12.89 -3.74 2.13
C THR A 181 13.19 -3.69 3.62
N GLY A 182 13.86 -4.73 4.13
CA GLY A 182 14.22 -4.87 5.55
C GLY A 182 13.28 -5.79 6.33
N ASN A 183 13.73 -6.20 7.53
CA ASN A 183 13.06 -7.24 8.32
C ASN A 183 11.92 -6.73 9.23
N MET A 184 11.71 -5.43 9.35
CA MET A 184 10.86 -4.89 10.40
C MET A 184 9.37 -4.79 10.05
N LEU A 185 9.00 -4.94 8.78
CA LEU A 185 7.63 -4.68 8.31
C LEU A 185 6.89 -5.93 7.83
N THR A 186 7.53 -7.10 7.82
CA THR A 186 6.92 -8.35 7.38
C THR A 186 7.20 -9.47 8.37
N THR A 187 6.29 -10.44 8.44
CA THR A 187 6.47 -11.67 9.24
C THR A 187 7.48 -12.65 8.66
N VAL A 188 8.01 -12.35 7.48
CA VAL A 188 8.98 -13.18 6.74
C VAL A 188 10.22 -12.33 6.47
N ALA A 189 11.41 -12.95 6.56
CA ALA A 189 12.67 -12.29 6.22
C ALA A 189 12.62 -11.76 4.77
N CYS A 190 12.88 -10.48 4.60
CA CYS A 190 12.94 -9.82 3.31
C CYS A 190 14.38 -9.67 2.84
N ALA A 191 14.56 -9.35 1.54
CA ALA A 191 15.83 -8.96 0.98
C ALA A 191 16.44 -7.76 1.74
N THR A 192 17.75 -7.66 1.76
CA THR A 192 18.43 -6.50 2.34
C THR A 192 18.42 -5.33 1.36
N ILE A 193 18.54 -4.09 1.85
CA ILE A 193 18.71 -2.90 1.02
C ILE A 193 19.85 -3.09 0.01
N ARG A 194 20.93 -3.75 0.42
CA ARG A 194 22.08 -4.01 -0.45
C ARG A 194 21.75 -4.98 -1.58
N SER A 195 21.05 -6.08 -1.28
CA SER A 195 20.63 -7.04 -2.32
C SER A 195 19.65 -6.42 -3.29
N ASP A 196 18.70 -5.60 -2.80
CA ASP A 196 17.74 -4.90 -3.64
C ASP A 196 18.41 -3.89 -4.58
N LYS A 197 19.35 -3.09 -4.06
CA LYS A 197 20.14 -2.17 -4.89
C LYS A 197 20.93 -2.91 -5.98
N ASN A 198 21.53 -4.05 -5.65
CA ASN A 198 22.27 -4.85 -6.63
C ASN A 198 21.33 -5.42 -7.70
N MET A 199 20.21 -6.02 -7.30
CA MET A 199 19.19 -6.55 -8.22
C MET A 199 18.65 -5.47 -9.18
N LEU A 200 18.33 -4.28 -8.67
CA LEU A 200 17.85 -3.16 -9.50
C LEU A 200 18.91 -2.69 -10.50
N LYS A 201 20.18 -2.65 -10.07
CA LYS A 201 21.30 -2.28 -10.93
C LYS A 201 21.51 -3.31 -12.06
N GLU A 202 21.30 -4.61 -11.82
CA GLU A 202 21.40 -5.67 -12.84
C GLU A 202 20.39 -5.48 -13.98
N ILE A 203 19.22 -4.89 -13.70
CA ILE A 203 18.21 -4.58 -14.72
C ILE A 203 18.26 -3.13 -15.23
N GLY A 204 19.37 -2.43 -14.96
CA GLY A 204 19.59 -1.05 -15.44
C GLY A 204 18.71 0.00 -14.77
N ARG A 205 18.24 -0.23 -13.55
CA ARG A 205 17.47 0.73 -12.78
C ARG A 205 18.31 1.35 -11.67
N GLU A 206 18.18 2.66 -11.51
CA GLU A 206 18.78 3.39 -10.40
C GLU A 206 17.77 3.53 -9.25
N THR A 207 18.28 3.58 -8.02
CA THR A 207 17.49 3.87 -6.83
C THR A 207 17.63 5.35 -6.51
N LYS A 208 16.49 5.99 -6.29
CA LYS A 208 16.47 7.33 -5.67
C LYS A 208 16.85 7.22 -4.20
#